data_9f3eb89b1abed45ae345861848c38ab7
#
_entry.id   9f3eb89b1abed45ae345861848c38ab7
#
_cell.length_a   1.000
_cell.length_b   1.000
_cell.length_c   1.000
_cell.angle_alpha   90.00
_cell.angle_beta   90.00
_cell.angle_gamma   90.00
#
_symmetry.space_group_name_H-M   'P 1'
#
loop_
_entity.id
_entity.type
_entity.pdbx_description
1 polymer ?
#
loop_
_entity_poly.entity_id
_entity_poly.type
_entity_poly.pdbx_seq_one_letter_code
_entity_poly.pdbx_strand_id
1 'polypeptide(L)'
;MLFQTYGDKKNPAVLFFHAMGVTGVSSEPVAKYLQDRYFCILPTSTVYCKGQKYVSKADEIRQVENYLHGQNVNCLAMVVASSIGADLAMAFLTQTKLPIGHIFFVGGQFAQIGKGTRRMMTPFLYLAIKSLYWSKGGTLKKILWCDDDSIKPYFIAAGENLTYTNLRRQISDSLEDNPFPSLPEELQRHIYFEFGSIEDHFKYRQAVKEADPSGHYPVFEGYDHMQYQIRDPKGFAEMLAYIAEHDGMPKLLFIRK
;
A
#
# COMPACT_ATOMS: atom_id res chain seq x y z
N MET A 1 11.16 -11.85 -3.31
CA MET A 1 9.88 -11.45 -2.70
C MET A 1 9.23 -12.64 -2.02
N LEU A 2 8.46 -12.44 -0.96
CA LEU A 2 7.64 -13.47 -0.33
C LEU A 2 6.17 -13.15 -0.59
N PHE A 3 5.34 -14.19 -0.73
CA PHE A 3 3.92 -14.04 -0.98
C PHE A 3 3.12 -14.83 0.05
N GLN A 4 2.18 -14.18 0.72
CA GLN A 4 1.14 -14.83 1.49
C GLN A 4 -0.20 -14.67 0.78
N THR A 5 -1.08 -15.65 0.96
CA THR A 5 -2.38 -15.65 0.31
C THR A 5 -3.48 -16.06 1.28
N TYR A 6 -4.67 -15.52 1.06
CA TYR A 6 -5.90 -15.84 1.80
C TYR A 6 -7.04 -16.04 0.82
N GLY A 7 -7.90 -16.99 1.08
CA GLY A 7 -9.05 -17.31 0.23
C GLY A 7 -8.77 -18.36 -0.85
N ASP A 8 -9.84 -18.75 -1.57
CA ASP A 8 -9.74 -19.74 -2.64
C ASP A 8 -9.20 -19.09 -3.92
N LYS A 9 -8.26 -19.75 -4.60
CA LYS A 9 -7.69 -19.30 -5.89
C LYS A 9 -8.70 -19.19 -7.02
N LYS A 10 -9.88 -19.77 -6.87
CA LYS A 10 -10.99 -19.65 -7.84
C LYS A 10 -11.73 -18.32 -7.72
N ASN A 11 -11.60 -17.64 -6.59
CA ASN A 11 -12.23 -16.35 -6.37
C ASN A 11 -11.48 -15.24 -7.14
N PRO A 12 -12.18 -14.11 -7.44
CA PRO A 12 -11.51 -12.93 -8.00
C PRO A 12 -10.32 -12.47 -7.15
N ALA A 13 -9.19 -12.17 -7.80
CA ALA A 13 -7.95 -11.85 -7.10
C ALA A 13 -7.89 -10.39 -6.65
N VAL A 14 -7.39 -10.15 -5.43
CA VAL A 14 -7.06 -8.82 -4.89
C VAL A 14 -5.58 -8.79 -4.51
N LEU A 15 -4.83 -7.83 -5.05
CA LEU A 15 -3.40 -7.66 -4.81
C LEU A 15 -3.16 -6.49 -3.85
N PHE A 16 -2.37 -6.72 -2.79
CA PHE A 16 -2.06 -5.72 -1.77
C PHE A 16 -0.58 -5.31 -1.81
N PHE A 17 -0.28 -4.03 -2.02
CA PHE A 17 1.06 -3.48 -1.85
C PHE A 17 1.18 -2.76 -0.51
N HIS A 18 2.07 -3.23 0.35
CA HIS A 18 2.20 -2.75 1.73
C HIS A 18 3.00 -1.44 1.86
N ALA A 19 2.84 -0.77 3.00
CA ALA A 19 3.55 0.44 3.36
C ALA A 19 5.03 0.19 3.72
N MET A 20 5.81 1.27 3.85
CA MET A 20 7.19 1.22 4.36
C MET A 20 7.22 0.78 5.83
N GLY A 21 8.20 -0.01 6.18
CA GLY A 21 8.44 -0.43 7.56
C GLY A 21 7.56 -1.58 8.05
N VAL A 22 6.69 -2.12 7.20
CA VAL A 22 5.89 -3.32 7.45
C VAL A 22 6.12 -4.36 6.37
N THR A 23 5.59 -5.56 6.54
CA THR A 23 5.60 -6.64 5.56
C THR A 23 4.23 -6.78 4.90
N GLY A 24 4.10 -7.56 3.83
CA GLY A 24 2.81 -7.83 3.17
C GLY A 24 1.75 -8.35 4.14
N VAL A 25 2.15 -9.10 5.17
CA VAL A 25 1.24 -9.63 6.20
C VAL A 25 0.50 -8.52 6.98
N SER A 26 0.96 -7.27 6.92
CA SER A 26 0.25 -6.15 7.55
C SER A 26 -1.18 -5.96 7.00
N SER A 27 -1.47 -6.46 5.81
CA SER A 27 -2.81 -6.47 5.23
C SER A 27 -3.65 -7.71 5.60
N GLU A 28 -3.08 -8.66 6.37
CA GLU A 28 -3.78 -9.87 6.81
C GLU A 28 -5.10 -9.60 7.53
N PRO A 29 -5.21 -8.60 8.46
CA PRO A 29 -6.48 -8.32 9.13
C PRO A 29 -7.61 -7.99 8.15
N VAL A 30 -7.32 -7.26 7.08
CA VAL A 30 -8.28 -6.94 6.01
C VAL A 30 -8.55 -8.17 5.13
N ALA A 31 -7.48 -8.87 4.71
CA ALA A 31 -7.58 -10.05 3.84
C ALA A 31 -8.44 -11.15 4.46
N LYS A 32 -8.39 -11.35 5.78
CA LYS A 32 -9.22 -12.33 6.50
C LYS A 32 -10.73 -12.06 6.39
N TYR A 33 -11.15 -10.80 6.26
CA TYR A 33 -12.56 -10.46 6.03
C TYR A 33 -12.97 -10.56 4.55
N LEU A 34 -11.99 -10.58 3.64
CA LEU A 34 -12.23 -10.72 2.21
C LEU A 34 -12.14 -12.18 1.71
N GLN A 35 -11.46 -13.07 2.44
CA GLN A 35 -11.04 -14.39 1.96
C GLN A 35 -12.18 -15.32 1.50
N ASP A 36 -13.39 -15.14 2.00
CA ASP A 36 -14.55 -15.97 1.59
C ASP A 36 -15.03 -15.62 0.16
N ARG A 37 -14.72 -14.40 -0.32
CA ARG A 37 -15.16 -13.87 -1.62
C ARG A 37 -14.02 -13.59 -2.58
N TYR A 38 -12.81 -13.36 -2.08
CA TYR A 38 -11.66 -12.96 -2.86
C TYR A 38 -10.44 -13.81 -2.56
N PHE A 39 -9.59 -13.97 -3.58
CA PHE A 39 -8.26 -14.50 -3.43
C PHE A 39 -7.29 -13.33 -3.17
N CYS A 40 -6.94 -13.11 -1.92
CA CYS A 40 -6.07 -12.01 -1.49
C CYS A 40 -4.60 -12.43 -1.61
N ILE A 41 -3.79 -11.62 -2.29
CA ILE A 41 -2.36 -11.85 -2.53
C ILE A 41 -1.57 -10.72 -1.87
N LEU A 42 -0.70 -11.06 -0.92
CA LEU A 42 0.04 -10.14 -0.06
C LEU A 42 1.55 -10.30 -0.29
N PRO A 43 2.15 -9.65 -1.30
CA PRO A 43 3.58 -9.65 -1.49
C PRO A 43 4.29 -8.87 -0.38
N THR A 44 5.40 -9.41 0.12
CA THR A 44 6.38 -8.70 0.94
C THR A 44 7.56 -8.31 0.05
N SER A 45 7.84 -7.01 -0.03
CA SER A 45 8.97 -6.47 -0.79
C SER A 45 10.29 -7.13 -0.39
N THR A 46 11.18 -7.34 -1.36
CA THR A 46 12.52 -7.89 -1.13
C THR A 46 13.33 -7.09 -0.12
N VAL A 47 12.96 -5.80 0.12
CA VAL A 47 13.55 -4.95 1.16
C VAL A 47 13.49 -5.60 2.54
N TYR A 48 12.41 -6.34 2.83
CA TYR A 48 12.13 -6.94 4.14
C TYR A 48 12.28 -8.46 4.15
N CYS A 49 12.71 -9.07 3.05
CA CYS A 49 12.91 -10.50 2.95
C CYS A 49 14.33 -10.90 3.36
N LYS A 50 14.46 -11.88 4.25
CA LYS A 50 15.75 -12.40 4.74
C LYS A 50 16.65 -12.83 3.58
N GLY A 51 17.87 -12.30 3.54
CA GLY A 51 18.88 -12.66 2.55
C GLY A 51 18.60 -12.18 1.12
N GLN A 52 17.48 -11.50 0.87
CA GLN A 52 17.17 -10.94 -0.43
C GLN A 52 17.73 -9.52 -0.58
N LYS A 53 17.94 -9.12 -1.81
CA LYS A 53 18.48 -7.82 -2.18
C LYS A 53 17.47 -7.09 -3.02
N TYR A 54 17.06 -5.90 -2.58
CA TYR A 54 16.27 -5.02 -3.42
C TYR A 54 17.09 -4.57 -4.63
N VAL A 55 16.58 -4.78 -5.82
CA VAL A 55 17.23 -4.40 -7.09
C VAL A 55 16.62 -3.11 -7.62
N SER A 56 15.32 -3.12 -7.95
CA SER A 56 14.57 -1.97 -8.47
C SER A 56 13.06 -2.21 -8.38
N LYS A 57 12.25 -1.15 -8.56
CA LYS A 57 10.79 -1.26 -8.73
C LYS A 57 10.41 -2.21 -9.86
N ALA A 58 11.08 -2.09 -11.00
CA ALA A 58 10.83 -2.97 -12.15
C ALA A 58 11.10 -4.45 -11.82
N ASP A 59 12.10 -4.75 -10.98
CA ASP A 59 12.35 -6.11 -10.51
C ASP A 59 11.27 -6.60 -9.56
N GLU A 60 10.79 -5.76 -8.64
CA GLU A 60 9.66 -6.08 -7.75
C GLU A 60 8.40 -6.38 -8.57
N ILE A 61 8.06 -5.53 -9.54
CA ILE A 61 6.92 -5.71 -10.45
C ILE A 61 7.02 -7.04 -11.20
N ARG A 62 8.18 -7.31 -11.79
CA ARG A 62 8.42 -8.58 -12.50
C ARG A 62 8.21 -9.80 -11.59
N GLN A 63 8.63 -9.74 -10.32
CA GLN A 63 8.41 -10.83 -9.37
C GLN A 63 6.92 -10.99 -9.06
N VAL A 64 6.15 -9.89 -8.92
CA VAL A 64 4.70 -9.93 -8.75
C VAL A 64 4.03 -10.54 -9.97
N GLU A 65 4.34 -10.09 -11.18
CA GLU A 65 3.76 -10.61 -12.43
C GLU A 65 4.05 -12.11 -12.61
N ASN A 66 5.29 -12.53 -12.36
CA ASN A 66 5.66 -13.95 -12.42
C ASN A 66 4.86 -14.78 -11.41
N TYR A 67 4.63 -14.26 -10.21
CA TYR A 67 3.81 -14.94 -9.21
C TYR A 67 2.35 -15.03 -9.66
N LEU A 68 1.74 -13.92 -10.11
CA LEU A 68 0.36 -13.89 -10.61
C LEU A 68 0.17 -14.88 -11.75
N HIS A 69 1.07 -14.88 -12.73
CA HIS A 69 1.07 -15.84 -13.82
C HIS A 69 1.18 -17.29 -13.33
N GLY A 70 2.09 -17.58 -12.39
CA GLY A 70 2.27 -18.89 -11.79
C GLY A 70 1.05 -19.37 -10.97
N GLN A 71 0.21 -18.45 -10.51
CA GLN A 71 -1.07 -18.74 -9.85
C GLN A 71 -2.25 -18.81 -10.84
N ASN A 72 -2.04 -18.61 -12.15
CA ASN A 72 -3.06 -18.50 -13.19
C ASN A 72 -4.03 -17.33 -12.96
N VAL A 73 -3.56 -16.24 -12.35
CA VAL A 73 -4.35 -15.01 -12.20
C VAL A 73 -4.32 -14.25 -13.53
N ASN A 74 -5.46 -14.18 -14.21
CA ASN A 74 -5.60 -13.54 -15.51
C ASN A 74 -6.23 -12.13 -15.43
N CYS A 75 -6.77 -11.75 -14.29
CA CYS A 75 -7.29 -10.42 -13.99
C CYS A 75 -7.23 -10.17 -12.48
N LEU A 76 -7.22 -8.90 -12.09
CA LEU A 76 -7.32 -8.46 -10.70
C LEU A 76 -8.66 -7.76 -10.51
N ALA A 77 -9.47 -8.20 -9.54
CA ALA A 77 -10.66 -7.47 -9.14
C ALA A 77 -10.29 -6.11 -8.55
N MET A 78 -9.18 -6.08 -7.79
CA MET A 78 -8.70 -4.85 -7.18
C MET A 78 -7.19 -4.90 -6.90
N VAL A 79 -6.54 -3.73 -6.95
CA VAL A 79 -5.22 -3.47 -6.39
C VAL A 79 -5.41 -2.52 -5.21
N VAL A 80 -4.94 -2.89 -4.03
CA VAL A 80 -4.93 -2.06 -2.82
C VAL A 80 -3.48 -1.72 -2.50
N ALA A 81 -3.17 -0.43 -2.33
CA ALA A 81 -1.78 -0.02 -2.13
C ALA A 81 -1.66 1.06 -1.06
N SER A 82 -0.86 0.79 -0.05
CA SER A 82 -0.74 1.64 1.13
C SER A 82 0.59 2.42 1.14
N SER A 83 0.51 3.73 1.33
CA SER A 83 1.68 4.63 1.49
C SER A 83 2.68 4.48 0.34
N ILE A 84 3.94 4.10 0.60
CA ILE A 84 4.95 3.86 -0.45
C ILE A 84 4.56 2.72 -1.40
N GLY A 85 3.68 1.82 -0.97
CA GLY A 85 3.11 0.80 -1.85
C GLY A 85 2.37 1.39 -3.04
N ALA A 86 1.83 2.62 -2.90
CA ALA A 86 1.18 3.33 -4.00
C ALA A 86 2.15 3.67 -5.14
N ASP A 87 3.42 4.00 -4.82
CA ASP A 87 4.46 4.22 -5.83
C ASP A 87 4.76 2.95 -6.64
N LEU A 88 4.86 1.81 -5.96
CA LEU A 88 5.04 0.51 -6.63
C LEU A 88 3.81 0.12 -7.45
N ALA A 89 2.60 0.34 -6.91
CA ALA A 89 1.36 0.06 -7.62
C ALA A 89 1.19 0.94 -8.86
N MET A 90 1.50 2.24 -8.80
CA MET A 90 1.47 3.11 -9.98
C MET A 90 2.42 2.61 -11.08
N ALA A 91 3.64 2.21 -10.71
CA ALA A 91 4.57 1.63 -11.67
C ALA A 91 4.06 0.27 -12.21
N PHE A 92 3.39 -0.55 -11.38
CA PHE A 92 2.75 -1.79 -11.82
C PHE A 92 1.63 -1.50 -12.84
N LEU A 93 0.76 -0.52 -12.58
CA LEU A 93 -0.34 -0.14 -13.47
C LEU A 93 0.13 0.30 -14.87
N THR A 94 1.28 0.96 -14.95
CA THR A 94 1.83 1.41 -16.23
C THR A 94 2.54 0.31 -17.03
N GLN A 95 2.85 -0.84 -16.41
CA GLN A 95 3.64 -1.92 -17.01
C GLN A 95 2.80 -3.19 -17.26
N THR A 96 1.86 -3.50 -16.35
CA THR A 96 1.07 -4.72 -16.46
C THR A 96 0.09 -4.67 -17.64
N LYS A 97 -0.17 -5.85 -18.21
CA LYS A 97 -1.22 -6.07 -19.20
C LYS A 97 -2.46 -6.76 -18.61
N LEU A 98 -2.42 -7.05 -17.31
CA LEU A 98 -3.55 -7.67 -16.64
C LEU A 98 -4.71 -6.68 -16.55
N PRO A 99 -5.94 -7.07 -16.91
CA PRO A 99 -7.12 -6.28 -16.60
C PRO A 99 -7.25 -6.08 -15.08
N ILE A 100 -7.54 -4.86 -14.67
CA ILE A 100 -7.72 -4.47 -13.26
C ILE A 100 -9.06 -3.78 -13.15
N GLY A 101 -9.93 -4.31 -12.27
CA GLY A 101 -11.25 -3.74 -12.04
C GLY A 101 -11.17 -2.42 -11.29
N HIS A 102 -10.53 -2.39 -10.13
CA HIS A 102 -10.44 -1.21 -9.28
C HIS A 102 -9.05 -1.05 -8.67
N ILE A 103 -8.71 0.19 -8.30
CA ILE A 103 -7.47 0.53 -7.63
C ILE A 103 -7.79 1.40 -6.42
N PHE A 104 -7.31 0.99 -5.24
CA PHE A 104 -7.53 1.72 -4.01
C PHE A 104 -6.20 2.09 -3.34
N PHE A 105 -5.88 3.37 -3.33
CA PHE A 105 -4.70 3.92 -2.68
C PHE A 105 -5.05 4.41 -1.28
N VAL A 106 -4.31 3.94 -0.28
CA VAL A 106 -4.48 4.27 1.14
C VAL A 106 -3.34 5.17 1.56
N GLY A 107 -3.60 6.44 1.78
CA GLY A 107 -2.58 7.40 2.21
C GLY A 107 -1.37 7.43 1.28
N GLY A 108 -1.58 7.34 -0.03
CA GLY A 108 -0.51 7.29 -1.01
C GLY A 108 0.37 8.54 -0.95
N GLN A 109 1.68 8.35 -0.99
CA GLN A 109 2.62 9.46 -1.07
C GLN A 109 2.81 9.85 -2.54
N PHE A 110 2.03 10.80 -2.99
CA PHE A 110 2.03 11.29 -4.37
C PHE A 110 2.80 12.60 -4.52
N ALA A 111 3.94 12.68 -3.86
CA ALA A 111 4.80 13.86 -3.91
C ALA A 111 6.20 13.50 -4.37
N GLN A 112 6.74 14.34 -5.24
CA GLN A 112 8.14 14.26 -5.63
C GLN A 112 9.04 14.65 -4.45
N ILE A 113 10.00 13.78 -4.11
CA ILE A 113 11.00 14.09 -3.09
C ILE A 113 12.37 14.19 -3.75
N GLY A 114 12.98 15.36 -3.67
CA GLY A 114 14.29 15.59 -4.26
C GLY A 114 15.39 14.65 -3.74
N LYS A 115 16.36 14.32 -4.59
CA LYS A 115 17.47 13.38 -4.28
C LYS A 115 18.18 13.70 -2.94
N GLY A 116 18.42 14.98 -2.66
CA GLY A 116 19.07 15.41 -1.41
C GLY A 116 18.24 15.04 -0.19
N THR A 117 16.95 15.33 -0.22
CA THR A 117 16.02 15.01 0.87
C THR A 117 15.90 13.50 1.07
N ARG A 118 15.75 12.72 0.00
CA ARG A 118 15.71 11.25 0.04
C ARG A 118 16.96 10.67 0.70
N ARG A 119 18.14 11.17 0.32
CA ARG A 119 19.43 10.74 0.90
C ARG A 119 19.52 11.07 2.39
N MET A 120 19.04 12.25 2.78
CA MET A 120 19.02 12.70 4.18
C MET A 120 18.01 11.91 5.03
N MET A 121 16.83 11.63 4.51
CA MET A 121 15.78 10.88 5.24
C MET A 121 16.16 9.41 5.50
N THR A 122 16.90 8.77 4.61
CA THR A 122 17.18 7.34 4.66
C THR A 122 17.75 6.85 6.01
N PRO A 123 18.80 7.47 6.60
CA PRO A 123 19.33 7.01 7.88
C PRO A 123 18.32 7.15 9.02
N PHE A 124 17.49 8.20 9.02
CA PHE A 124 16.48 8.40 10.04
C PHE A 124 15.36 7.34 9.93
N LEU A 125 14.87 7.08 8.73
CA LEU A 125 13.88 6.04 8.49
C LEU A 125 14.42 4.64 8.84
N TYR A 126 15.68 4.37 8.50
CA TYR A 126 16.32 3.12 8.87
C TYR A 126 16.37 2.93 10.38
N LEU A 127 16.82 3.96 11.11
CA LEU A 127 16.90 3.92 12.57
C LEU A 127 15.53 3.84 13.22
N ALA A 128 14.52 4.54 12.67
CA ALA A 128 13.15 4.47 13.14
C ALA A 128 12.59 3.05 13.05
N ILE A 129 12.69 2.41 11.88
CA ILE A 129 12.21 1.02 11.68
C ILE A 129 13.02 0.04 12.56
N LYS A 130 14.34 0.20 12.62
CA LYS A 130 15.18 -0.66 13.47
C LYS A 130 14.88 -0.49 14.96
N SER A 131 14.55 0.72 15.42
CA SER A 131 14.20 0.97 16.82
C SER A 131 12.92 0.24 17.22
N LEU A 132 11.96 0.10 16.29
CA LEU A 132 10.75 -0.70 16.52
C LEU A 132 11.09 -2.18 16.71
N TYR A 133 12.00 -2.71 15.91
CA TYR A 133 12.50 -4.08 16.09
C TYR A 133 13.23 -4.26 17.42
N TRP A 134 14.22 -3.40 17.73
CA TRP A 134 15.03 -3.52 18.94
C TRP A 134 14.23 -3.31 20.23
N SER A 135 13.27 -2.40 20.22
CA SER A 135 12.38 -2.13 21.37
C SER A 135 11.17 -3.04 21.46
N LYS A 136 11.05 -4.04 20.56
CA LYS A 136 9.86 -4.90 20.44
C LYS A 136 8.56 -4.08 20.33
N GLY A 137 8.60 -3.02 19.53
CA GLY A 137 7.48 -2.11 19.30
C GLY A 137 7.29 -1.02 20.37
N GLY A 138 8.16 -0.95 21.38
CA GLY A 138 8.04 0.03 22.48
C GLY A 138 8.18 1.49 22.04
N THR A 139 8.81 1.75 20.88
CA THR A 139 8.95 3.09 20.31
C THR A 139 7.82 3.49 19.37
N LEU A 140 6.83 2.64 19.13
CA LEU A 140 5.78 2.85 18.12
C LEU A 140 5.08 4.21 18.27
N LYS A 141 4.58 4.51 19.47
CA LYS A 141 3.90 5.79 19.78
C LYS A 141 4.77 7.03 19.61
N LYS A 142 6.11 6.87 19.67
CA LYS A 142 7.07 7.98 19.53
C LYS A 142 7.43 8.25 18.07
N ILE A 143 7.34 7.24 17.22
CA ILE A 143 7.81 7.28 15.83
C ILE A 143 6.64 7.49 14.88
N LEU A 144 5.51 6.88 15.20
CA LEU A 144 4.29 6.93 14.41
C LEU A 144 3.16 7.49 15.25
N TRP A 145 2.21 8.17 14.60
CA TRP A 145 0.93 8.59 15.16
C TRP A 145 0.12 7.42 15.76
N CYS A 146 0.45 6.19 15.40
CA CYS A 146 -0.34 5.01 15.71
C CYS A 146 -0.14 4.54 17.16
N ASP A 147 -1.23 4.51 17.89
CA ASP A 147 -1.32 3.97 19.25
C ASP A 147 -1.90 2.54 19.30
N ASP A 148 -2.20 1.95 18.15
CA ASP A 148 -2.72 0.59 18.03
C ASP A 148 -1.58 -0.44 18.07
N ASP A 149 -1.55 -1.21 19.14
CA ASP A 149 -0.55 -2.23 19.36
C ASP A 149 -0.65 -3.43 18.40
N SER A 150 -1.80 -3.59 17.71
CA SER A 150 -2.03 -4.69 16.77
C SER A 150 -1.07 -4.69 15.58
N ILE A 151 -0.53 -3.53 15.22
CA ILE A 151 0.42 -3.39 14.10
C ILE A 151 1.88 -3.66 14.49
N LYS A 152 2.22 -3.72 15.79
CA LYS A 152 3.60 -3.95 16.26
C LYS A 152 4.28 -5.17 15.63
N PRO A 153 3.62 -6.35 15.54
CA PRO A 153 4.25 -7.53 14.96
C PRO A 153 4.77 -7.30 13.52
N TYR A 154 4.04 -6.53 12.73
CA TYR A 154 4.41 -6.27 11.33
C TYR A 154 5.64 -5.38 11.18
N PHE A 155 5.77 -4.36 12.05
CA PHE A 155 6.97 -3.52 12.12
C PHE A 155 8.18 -4.28 12.66
N ILE A 156 7.99 -5.12 13.68
CA ILE A 156 9.05 -5.96 14.23
C ILE A 156 9.58 -6.90 13.14
N ALA A 157 8.69 -7.58 12.42
CA ALA A 157 9.05 -8.49 11.34
C ALA A 157 9.81 -7.79 10.19
N ALA A 158 9.37 -6.60 9.81
CA ALA A 158 10.07 -5.80 8.80
C ALA A 158 11.45 -5.36 9.29
N GLY A 159 11.55 -4.85 10.52
CA GLY A 159 12.79 -4.39 11.12
C GLY A 159 13.83 -5.50 11.29
N GLU A 160 13.41 -6.75 11.51
CA GLU A 160 14.30 -7.90 11.66
C GLU A 160 15.24 -8.06 10.45
N ASN A 161 14.67 -8.09 9.25
CA ASN A 161 15.40 -8.38 8.02
C ASN A 161 15.86 -7.14 7.24
N LEU A 162 15.44 -5.95 7.67
CA LEU A 162 15.82 -4.70 7.02
C LEU A 162 17.32 -4.46 7.05
N THR A 163 17.91 -4.16 5.88
CA THR A 163 19.27 -3.66 5.75
C THR A 163 19.27 -2.21 5.29
N TYR A 164 20.26 -1.43 5.73
CA TYR A 164 20.41 -0.05 5.27
C TYR A 164 20.54 0.06 3.75
N THR A 165 21.25 -0.88 3.14
CA THR A 165 21.46 -0.92 1.68
C THR A 165 20.16 -1.12 0.93
N ASN A 166 19.31 -2.05 1.38
CA ASN A 166 18.02 -2.30 0.73
C ASN A 166 17.08 -1.11 0.87
N LEU A 167 16.95 -0.53 2.08
CA LEU A 167 16.12 0.66 2.29
C LEU A 167 16.61 1.85 1.46
N ARG A 168 17.92 2.09 1.42
CA ARG A 168 18.51 3.17 0.62
C ARG A 168 18.18 3.02 -0.87
N ARG A 169 18.25 1.80 -1.40
CA ARG A 169 17.91 1.51 -2.79
C ARG A 169 16.43 1.75 -3.05
N GLN A 170 15.55 1.24 -2.20
CA GLN A 170 14.12 1.46 -2.32
C GLN A 170 13.78 2.96 -2.32
N ILE A 171 14.29 3.72 -1.34
CA ILE A 171 14.03 5.17 -1.25
C ILE A 171 14.62 5.94 -2.45
N SER A 172 15.76 5.49 -2.98
CA SER A 172 16.35 6.10 -4.17
C SER A 172 15.55 5.83 -5.44
N ASP A 173 14.94 4.66 -5.55
CA ASP A 173 14.16 4.20 -6.70
C ASP A 173 12.68 4.63 -6.61
N SER A 174 12.17 4.83 -5.41
CA SER A 174 10.84 5.35 -5.14
C SER A 174 10.84 6.87 -5.10
N LEU A 175 9.71 7.49 -5.47
CA LEU A 175 9.50 8.94 -5.38
C LEU A 175 10.49 9.76 -6.26
N GLU A 176 11.06 9.13 -7.27
CA GLU A 176 12.14 9.72 -8.07
C GLU A 176 11.60 10.68 -9.13
N ASP A 177 10.53 10.31 -9.80
CA ASP A 177 9.96 11.02 -10.93
C ASP A 177 8.53 11.50 -10.64
N ASN A 178 7.82 11.99 -11.64
CA ASN A 178 6.44 12.36 -11.51
C ASN A 178 5.64 11.18 -10.93
N PRO A 179 5.15 11.28 -9.69
CA PRO A 179 4.40 10.19 -9.06
C PRO A 179 3.06 9.92 -9.73
N PHE A 180 2.64 10.81 -10.64
CA PHE A 180 1.43 10.70 -11.44
C PHE A 180 1.76 10.66 -12.92
N PRO A 181 1.99 9.48 -13.51
CA PRO A 181 1.87 9.36 -14.95
C PRO A 181 0.41 9.70 -15.34
N SER A 182 0.23 10.35 -16.46
CA SER A 182 -1.11 10.55 -17.02
C SER A 182 -1.71 9.18 -17.33
N LEU A 183 -2.75 8.81 -16.57
CA LEU A 183 -3.46 7.56 -16.76
C LEU A 183 -4.62 7.75 -17.75
N PRO A 184 -4.98 6.74 -18.55
CA PRO A 184 -6.17 6.79 -19.39
C PRO A 184 -7.41 7.10 -18.56
N GLU A 185 -8.31 7.94 -19.07
CA GLU A 185 -9.54 8.36 -18.36
C GLU A 185 -10.39 7.16 -17.91
N GLU A 186 -10.49 6.13 -18.73
CA GLU A 186 -11.21 4.89 -18.39
C GLU A 186 -10.64 4.23 -17.13
N LEU A 187 -9.30 4.23 -16.96
CA LEU A 187 -8.67 3.68 -15.77
C LEU A 187 -8.88 4.59 -14.56
N GLN A 188 -8.82 5.92 -14.75
CA GLN A 188 -9.00 6.90 -13.68
C GLN A 188 -10.34 6.72 -12.96
N ARG A 189 -11.42 6.43 -13.68
CA ARG A 189 -12.76 6.23 -13.12
C ARG A 189 -12.85 5.09 -12.12
N HIS A 190 -11.90 4.17 -12.14
CA HIS A 190 -11.81 3.03 -11.23
C HIS A 190 -10.75 3.20 -10.15
N ILE A 191 -10.17 4.42 -10.01
CA ILE A 191 -9.15 4.70 -9.00
C ILE A 191 -9.74 5.50 -7.84
N TYR A 192 -9.43 5.05 -6.63
CA TYR A 192 -9.82 5.66 -5.37
C TYR A 192 -8.57 6.10 -4.63
N PHE A 193 -8.44 7.40 -4.36
CA PHE A 193 -7.36 8.00 -3.60
C PHE A 193 -7.89 8.40 -2.21
N GLU A 194 -7.68 7.55 -1.23
CA GLU A 194 -8.11 7.77 0.14
C GLU A 194 -7.14 8.69 0.88
N PHE A 195 -7.71 9.61 1.66
CA PHE A 195 -6.98 10.50 2.55
C PHE A 195 -7.65 10.54 3.92
N GLY A 196 -6.86 10.45 4.98
CA GLY A 196 -7.29 10.84 6.33
C GLY A 196 -7.31 12.38 6.44
N SER A 197 -8.34 12.95 7.07
CA SER A 197 -8.45 14.42 7.12
C SER A 197 -7.38 15.11 8.00
N ILE A 198 -6.70 14.35 8.86
CA ILE A 198 -5.64 14.87 9.74
C ILE A 198 -4.23 14.36 9.37
N GLU A 199 -4.08 13.61 8.25
CA GLU A 199 -2.77 13.15 7.79
C GLU A 199 -1.97 14.25 7.08
N ASP A 200 -0.65 14.21 7.17
CA ASP A 200 0.25 15.15 6.50
C ASP A 200 0.12 15.14 4.96
N HIS A 201 -0.28 14.01 4.38
CA HIS A 201 -0.44 13.83 2.93
C HIS A 201 -1.73 14.47 2.40
N PHE A 202 -2.69 14.83 3.25
CA PHE A 202 -3.93 15.48 2.85
C PHE A 202 -3.70 16.76 2.00
N LYS A 203 -2.60 17.46 2.27
CA LYS A 203 -2.19 18.65 1.49
C LYS A 203 -1.96 18.37 -0.01
N TYR A 204 -1.67 17.12 -0.39
CA TYR A 204 -1.45 16.74 -1.79
C TYR A 204 -2.73 16.38 -2.54
N ARG A 205 -3.85 16.22 -1.82
CA ARG A 205 -5.13 15.79 -2.39
C ARG A 205 -5.57 16.64 -3.60
N GLN A 206 -5.38 17.95 -3.53
CA GLN A 206 -5.78 18.84 -4.63
C GLN A 206 -4.90 18.61 -5.87
N ALA A 207 -3.60 18.49 -5.71
CA ALA A 207 -2.67 18.23 -6.81
C ALA A 207 -2.95 16.86 -7.48
N VAL A 208 -3.29 15.84 -6.67
CA VAL A 208 -3.70 14.53 -7.17
C VAL A 208 -4.97 14.63 -8.00
N LYS A 209 -5.98 15.36 -7.51
CA LYS A 209 -7.25 15.57 -8.22
C LYS A 209 -7.08 16.35 -9.54
N GLU A 210 -6.12 17.25 -9.61
CA GLU A 210 -5.81 17.98 -10.84
C GLU A 210 -5.12 17.11 -11.88
N ALA A 211 -4.26 16.18 -11.41
CA ALA A 211 -3.56 15.23 -12.28
C ALA A 211 -4.47 14.10 -12.79
N ASP A 212 -5.46 13.71 -12.01
CA ASP A 212 -6.35 12.58 -12.25
C ASP A 212 -7.82 12.96 -11.99
N PRO A 213 -8.40 13.85 -12.82
CA PRO A 213 -9.68 14.51 -12.51
C PRO A 213 -10.89 13.57 -12.51
N SER A 214 -10.80 12.40 -13.13
CA SER A 214 -11.89 11.42 -13.20
C SER A 214 -11.85 10.39 -12.06
N GLY A 215 -10.83 10.45 -11.17
CA GLY A 215 -10.70 9.57 -10.01
C GLY A 215 -11.63 9.92 -8.86
N HIS A 216 -11.67 9.06 -7.85
CA HIS A 216 -12.45 9.22 -6.62
C HIS A 216 -11.54 9.63 -5.47
N TYR A 217 -11.97 10.58 -4.64
CA TYR A 217 -11.15 11.20 -3.58
C TYR A 217 -11.84 11.13 -2.21
N PRO A 218 -12.12 9.91 -1.68
CA PRO A 218 -12.73 9.79 -0.35
C PRO A 218 -11.82 10.37 0.74
N VAL A 219 -12.45 11.07 1.70
CA VAL A 219 -11.80 11.62 2.89
C VAL A 219 -12.42 10.98 4.11
N PHE A 220 -11.58 10.39 4.95
CA PHE A 220 -12.01 9.80 6.22
C PHE A 220 -11.76 10.80 7.36
N GLU A 221 -12.87 11.40 7.86
CA GLU A 221 -12.81 12.44 8.87
C GLU A 221 -12.28 11.94 10.21
N GLY A 222 -11.28 12.63 10.75
CA GLY A 222 -10.64 12.33 12.03
C GLY A 222 -9.66 11.16 11.99
N TYR A 223 -9.37 10.63 10.80
CA TYR A 223 -8.34 9.59 10.63
C TYR A 223 -7.03 10.18 10.15
N ASP A 224 -5.93 9.61 10.65
CA ASP A 224 -4.57 9.87 10.21
C ASP A 224 -4.13 8.85 9.15
N HIS A 225 -2.91 8.96 8.69
CA HIS A 225 -2.29 8.16 7.64
C HIS A 225 -2.52 6.65 7.83
N MET A 226 -3.23 6.02 6.90
CA MET A 226 -3.58 4.59 6.91
C MET A 226 -4.39 4.11 8.13
N GLN A 227 -4.86 5.02 8.97
CA GLN A 227 -5.41 4.69 10.28
C GLN A 227 -6.74 3.94 10.19
N TYR A 228 -7.57 4.20 9.17
CA TYR A 228 -8.86 3.54 9.01
C TYR A 228 -8.70 2.03 8.82
N GLN A 229 -7.86 1.59 7.88
CA GLN A 229 -7.64 0.15 7.63
C GLN A 229 -7.08 -0.60 8.87
N ILE A 230 -6.39 0.12 9.76
CA ILE A 230 -5.81 -0.46 10.98
C ILE A 230 -6.85 -0.58 12.08
N ARG A 231 -7.63 0.49 12.32
CA ARG A 231 -8.62 0.53 13.42
C ARG A 231 -9.89 -0.25 13.14
N ASP A 232 -10.31 -0.29 11.88
CA ASP A 232 -11.52 -1.01 11.45
C ASP A 232 -11.24 -1.85 10.19
N PRO A 233 -10.42 -2.91 10.29
CA PRO A 233 -10.10 -3.75 9.15
C PRO A 233 -11.32 -4.44 8.55
N LYS A 234 -12.37 -4.69 9.34
CA LYS A 234 -13.64 -5.23 8.87
C LYS A 234 -14.40 -4.23 8.02
N GLY A 235 -14.63 -3.03 8.53
CA GLY A 235 -15.32 -1.98 7.77
C GLY A 235 -14.55 -1.59 6.52
N PHE A 236 -13.21 -1.56 6.58
CA PHE A 236 -12.37 -1.33 5.42
C PHE A 236 -12.52 -2.45 4.37
N ALA A 237 -12.52 -3.72 4.77
CA ALA A 237 -12.75 -4.85 3.88
C ALA A 237 -14.15 -4.83 3.24
N GLU A 238 -15.18 -4.54 4.02
CA GLU A 238 -16.55 -4.39 3.51
C GLU A 238 -16.67 -3.26 2.47
N MET A 239 -15.99 -2.15 2.69
CA MET A 239 -15.90 -1.05 1.73
C MET A 239 -15.22 -1.48 0.42
N LEU A 240 -14.07 -2.14 0.50
CA LEU A 240 -13.35 -2.63 -0.68
C LEU A 240 -14.21 -3.61 -1.49
N ALA A 241 -14.89 -4.53 -0.80
CA ALA A 241 -15.78 -5.47 -1.45
C ALA A 241 -16.97 -4.78 -2.11
N TYR A 242 -17.56 -3.78 -1.45
CA TYR A 242 -18.64 -2.98 -2.02
C TYR A 242 -18.20 -2.26 -3.30
N ILE A 243 -17.02 -1.64 -3.30
CA ILE A 243 -16.44 -0.98 -4.48
C ILE A 243 -16.30 -1.97 -5.63
N ALA A 244 -15.73 -3.15 -5.36
CA ALA A 244 -15.50 -4.17 -6.38
C ALA A 244 -16.81 -4.73 -6.98
N GLU A 245 -17.92 -4.69 -6.23
CA GLU A 245 -19.21 -5.25 -6.63
C GLU A 245 -20.17 -4.21 -7.24
N HIS A 246 -20.02 -2.92 -6.93
CA HIS A 246 -20.98 -1.87 -7.27
C HIS A 246 -20.38 -0.69 -8.04
N ASP A 247 -19.09 -0.73 -8.34
CA ASP A 247 -18.37 0.33 -9.05
C ASP A 247 -18.57 1.73 -8.42
N GLY A 248 -18.47 1.80 -7.09
CA GLY A 248 -18.66 3.06 -6.36
C GLY A 248 -18.51 2.94 -4.85
N MET A 249 -18.38 4.09 -4.19
CA MET A 249 -18.28 4.15 -2.73
C MET A 249 -19.63 3.91 -2.05
N PRO A 250 -19.67 3.13 -0.94
CA PRO A 250 -20.89 2.98 -0.15
C PRO A 250 -21.28 4.30 0.52
N LYS A 251 -22.56 4.67 0.41
CA LYS A 251 -23.08 5.94 0.93
C LYS A 251 -22.99 6.13 2.45
N LEU A 252 -22.82 5.05 3.21
CA LEU A 252 -22.92 5.02 4.69
C LEU A 252 -21.59 5.14 5.43
N LEU A 253 -20.44 5.12 4.75
CA LEU A 253 -19.12 5.14 5.41
C LEU A 253 -18.66 6.53 5.89
N PHE A 254 -19.34 7.59 5.47
CA PHE A 254 -18.98 8.98 5.84
C PHE A 254 -19.58 9.46 7.17
N ILE A 255 -20.31 8.59 7.92
CA ILE A 255 -21.04 8.98 9.14
C ILE A 255 -20.73 7.98 10.28
N ARG A 256 -19.48 7.84 10.66
CA ARG A 256 -19.14 7.38 12.00
C ARG A 256 -18.15 8.36 12.61
N LYS A 257 -18.72 9.27 13.44
CA LYS A 257 -17.98 10.10 14.37
C LYS A 257 -17.32 9.24 15.44
#